data_2d41f7a6aab40c29882615a612ba64ca
#
_entry.id   2d41f7a6aab40c29882615a612ba64ca
#
_cell.length_a   1.000
_cell.length_b   1.000
_cell.length_c   1.000
_cell.angle_alpha   90.00
_cell.angle_beta   90.00
_cell.angle_gamma   90.00
#
_symmetry.space_group_name_H-M   'P 1'
#
loop_
_entity.id
_entity.type
_entity.pdbx_description
1 polymer ?
#
loop_
_entity_poly.entity_id
_entity_poly.type
_entity_poly.pdbx_seq_one_letter_code
_entity_poly.pdbx_strand_id
1 'polypeptide(L)'
;AQCLVGSEMCIRDSSKTSVTRKVIDARPTLTAVGCFCIGTNQVDLEYAGKNGIAVFNAPYSNTRSVVELVIGDIICLMRRIPAHTHHMKHGMWDKSASGSHEVRGKTLGIIGYGNIGSQLSVVAEALGMRVLFYDIEEKLAMGNAHRCDTLNELLEQSDVVTLHVDGRKSNTGFFGEDQFEHMKQDAIFINLSRGFVADLDALKKHLDSGHLSGAAVDVFPIEPKKTGDEFLTDLADEDNMILTPHIGGSTLEAQKSIGQFVSQRLEDYWFKGSTMLSVNLPQITLSDIKSNFLSLIHISEPTRH
;
A
#
# COMPACT_ATOMS: atom_id res chain seq x y z
N ALA A 1 -18.29 9.85 9.44
CA ALA A 1 -18.75 11.22 9.17
C ALA A 1 -19.20 11.31 7.71
N GLN A 2 -20.50 11.40 7.48
CA GLN A 2 -21.06 11.77 6.18
C GLN A 2 -20.75 13.24 5.94
N CYS A 3 -20.00 13.54 4.92
CA CYS A 3 -19.92 14.89 4.39
C CYS A 3 -20.50 14.87 2.98
N LEU A 4 -21.79 15.16 2.89
CA LEU A 4 -22.41 15.64 1.67
C LEU A 4 -22.04 17.12 1.54
N VAL A 5 -21.07 17.42 0.70
CA VAL A 5 -20.87 18.78 0.25
C VAL A 5 -21.80 18.99 -0.93
N GLY A 6 -22.85 19.77 -0.71
CA GLY A 6 -23.74 20.36 -1.69
C GLY A 6 -24.13 19.48 -2.87
N SER A 7 -25.40 19.09 -2.90
CA SER A 7 -26.13 18.59 -4.06
C SER A 7 -25.33 17.80 -5.11
N GLU A 8 -25.36 16.47 -5.00
CA GLU A 8 -25.29 15.51 -6.12
C GLU A 8 -24.11 15.57 -7.13
N MET A 9 -23.14 16.47 -6.98
CA MET A 9 -22.06 16.65 -7.95
C MET A 9 -20.73 15.95 -7.58
N CYS A 10 -20.53 15.64 -6.31
CA CYS A 10 -19.34 14.93 -5.83
C CYS A 10 -19.74 13.81 -4.86
N ILE A 11 -19.14 12.64 -5.01
CA ILE A 11 -19.27 11.55 -4.05
C ILE A 11 -17.97 11.49 -3.26
N ARG A 12 -18.07 11.60 -1.93
CA ARG A 12 -17.00 11.25 -1.02
C ARG A 12 -17.08 9.76 -0.74
N ASP A 13 -16.03 9.04 -1.06
CA ASP A 13 -15.99 7.62 -0.82
C ASP A 13 -14.87 7.22 0.14
N SER A 14 -15.18 6.24 0.98
CA SER A 14 -14.21 5.45 1.71
C SER A 14 -13.86 4.20 0.89
N SER A 15 -12.75 3.54 1.17
CA SER A 15 -12.29 2.33 0.48
C SER A 15 -13.32 1.18 0.40
N LYS A 16 -14.46 1.30 1.08
CA LYS A 16 -15.50 0.26 1.25
C LYS A 16 -16.78 0.51 0.44
N THR A 17 -16.96 1.69 -0.19
CA THR A 17 -18.19 2.00 -0.96
C THR A 17 -17.92 1.87 -2.44
N SER A 18 -18.67 1.00 -3.13
CA SER A 18 -18.49 0.79 -4.57
C SER A 18 -19.24 1.84 -5.40
N VAL A 19 -18.51 2.58 -6.22
CA VAL A 19 -19.05 3.49 -7.25
C VAL A 19 -19.11 2.77 -8.59
N THR A 20 -20.18 1.99 -8.75
CA THR A 20 -20.44 1.17 -9.94
C THR A 20 -21.16 1.98 -11.02
N ARG A 21 -21.28 1.41 -12.22
CA ARG A 21 -22.11 1.96 -13.32
C ARG A 21 -23.51 2.34 -12.84
N LYS A 22 -24.17 1.49 -12.06
CA LYS A 22 -25.51 1.77 -11.54
C LYS A 22 -25.57 3.03 -10.67
N VAL A 23 -24.51 3.30 -9.90
CA VAL A 23 -24.41 4.52 -9.08
C VAL A 23 -24.21 5.74 -9.98
N ILE A 24 -23.35 5.63 -10.98
CA ILE A 24 -23.06 6.69 -11.95
C ILE A 24 -24.34 7.03 -12.75
N ASP A 25 -25.00 6.02 -13.30
CA ASP A 25 -26.24 6.20 -14.10
C ASP A 25 -27.38 6.82 -13.28
N ALA A 26 -27.45 6.51 -11.98
CA ALA A 26 -28.44 7.08 -11.08
C ALA A 26 -28.19 8.57 -10.72
N ARG A 27 -27.06 9.13 -11.17
CA ARG A 27 -26.63 10.51 -10.84
C ARG A 27 -26.12 11.24 -12.09
N PRO A 28 -27.00 11.63 -13.01
CA PRO A 28 -26.61 12.25 -14.30
C PRO A 28 -25.88 13.60 -14.14
N THR A 29 -25.95 14.22 -12.98
CA THR A 29 -25.25 15.48 -12.65
C THR A 29 -23.90 15.26 -11.98
N LEU A 30 -23.47 14.01 -11.76
CA LEU A 30 -22.18 13.69 -11.15
C LEU A 30 -21.04 14.07 -12.11
N THR A 31 -20.14 14.94 -11.66
CA THR A 31 -18.98 15.41 -12.43
C THR A 31 -17.64 14.96 -11.84
N ALA A 32 -17.60 14.66 -10.55
CA ALA A 32 -16.38 14.19 -9.91
C ALA A 32 -16.64 13.19 -8.77
N VAL A 33 -15.65 12.35 -8.51
CA VAL A 33 -15.61 11.41 -7.37
C VAL A 33 -14.31 11.59 -6.62
N GLY A 34 -14.39 11.82 -5.32
CA GLY A 34 -13.24 11.87 -4.41
C GLY A 34 -13.12 10.58 -3.61
N CYS A 35 -12.08 9.80 -3.85
CA CYS A 35 -11.72 8.63 -3.07
C CYS A 35 -10.82 9.08 -1.90
N PHE A 36 -11.36 9.12 -0.68
CA PHE A 36 -10.61 9.51 0.51
C PHE A 36 -9.76 8.35 1.04
N CYS A 37 -8.98 7.76 0.15
CA CYS A 37 -8.06 6.63 0.35
C CYS A 37 -7.02 6.60 -0.78
N ILE A 38 -6.11 5.64 -0.72
CA ILE A 38 -5.07 5.46 -1.75
C ILE A 38 -5.62 4.67 -2.94
N GLY A 39 -6.30 3.55 -2.66
CA GLY A 39 -6.86 2.68 -3.70
C GLY A 39 -8.07 3.29 -4.40
N THR A 40 -8.30 2.86 -5.63
CA THR A 40 -9.45 3.26 -6.45
C THR A 40 -10.23 2.05 -7.00
N ASN A 41 -9.96 0.86 -6.46
CA ASN A 41 -10.56 -0.41 -6.91
C ASN A 41 -12.08 -0.45 -6.77
N GLN A 42 -12.64 0.39 -5.89
CA GLN A 42 -14.07 0.53 -5.66
C GLN A 42 -14.80 1.35 -6.74
N VAL A 43 -14.08 2.04 -7.64
CA VAL A 43 -14.67 2.88 -8.69
C VAL A 43 -14.49 2.22 -10.06
N ASP A 44 -15.54 2.16 -10.88
CA ASP A 44 -15.43 1.81 -12.31
C ASP A 44 -14.80 3.01 -13.05
N LEU A 45 -13.45 3.06 -13.05
CA LEU A 45 -12.67 4.17 -13.61
C LEU A 45 -12.90 4.35 -15.11
N GLU A 46 -13.04 3.24 -15.86
CA GLU A 46 -13.26 3.27 -17.29
C GLU A 46 -14.63 3.88 -17.61
N TYR A 47 -15.66 3.44 -16.88
CA TYR A 47 -17.02 3.94 -17.09
C TYR A 47 -17.14 5.41 -16.63
N ALA A 48 -16.52 5.78 -15.52
CA ALA A 48 -16.46 7.17 -15.08
C ALA A 48 -15.77 8.07 -16.12
N GLY A 49 -14.63 7.63 -16.67
CA GLY A 49 -13.92 8.38 -17.73
C GLY A 49 -14.73 8.56 -19.01
N LYS A 50 -15.44 7.51 -19.47
CA LYS A 50 -16.33 7.59 -20.64
C LYS A 50 -17.48 8.59 -20.45
N ASN A 51 -17.90 8.82 -19.23
CA ASN A 51 -18.96 9.78 -18.87
C ASN A 51 -18.40 11.15 -18.43
N GLY A 52 -17.11 11.41 -18.60
CA GLY A 52 -16.48 12.69 -18.26
C GLY A 52 -16.40 12.98 -16.75
N ILE A 53 -16.53 11.95 -15.90
CA ILE A 53 -16.48 12.07 -14.45
C ILE A 53 -15.02 11.92 -13.98
N ALA A 54 -14.47 12.98 -13.38
CA ALA A 54 -13.13 12.97 -12.82
C ALA A 54 -13.07 12.18 -11.51
N VAL A 55 -12.08 11.30 -11.37
CA VAL A 55 -11.85 10.55 -10.13
C VAL A 55 -10.51 10.97 -9.52
N PHE A 56 -10.54 11.37 -8.26
CA PHE A 56 -9.36 11.77 -7.48
C PHE A 56 -9.18 10.87 -6.28
N ASN A 57 -7.93 10.55 -5.97
CA ASN A 57 -7.55 9.81 -4.76
C ASN A 57 -6.39 10.54 -4.07
N ALA A 58 -5.86 9.97 -3.00
CA ALA A 58 -4.74 10.52 -2.24
C ALA A 58 -3.52 9.59 -2.26
N PRO A 59 -2.79 9.46 -3.39
CA PRO A 59 -1.81 8.40 -3.61
C PRO A 59 -0.56 8.49 -2.72
N TYR A 60 -0.33 9.63 -2.04
CA TYR A 60 0.91 9.87 -1.28
C TYR A 60 0.67 10.15 0.21
N SER A 61 -0.58 10.32 0.61
CA SER A 61 -0.92 10.93 1.90
C SER A 61 -0.70 10.02 3.12
N ASN A 62 -0.51 8.73 2.93
CA ASN A 62 -0.24 7.76 4.01
C ASN A 62 1.15 7.11 3.92
N THR A 63 1.99 7.52 2.99
CA THR A 63 3.31 6.91 2.75
C THR A 63 4.11 6.81 4.03
N ARG A 64 4.19 7.90 4.80
CA ARG A 64 4.96 7.94 6.06
C ARG A 64 4.39 6.97 7.10
N SER A 65 3.07 6.87 7.23
CA SER A 65 2.43 5.97 8.19
C SER A 65 2.78 4.51 7.93
N VAL A 66 2.75 4.08 6.65
CA VAL A 66 3.15 2.72 6.27
C VAL A 66 4.62 2.48 6.55
N VAL A 67 5.49 3.42 6.20
CA VAL A 67 6.95 3.32 6.45
C VAL A 67 7.24 3.13 7.95
N GLU A 68 6.58 3.88 8.81
CA GLU A 68 6.77 3.80 10.26
C GLU A 68 6.29 2.45 10.82
N LEU A 69 5.15 1.94 10.33
CA LEU A 69 4.66 0.62 10.73
C LEU A 69 5.66 -0.48 10.31
N VAL A 70 6.12 -0.47 9.04
CA VAL A 70 7.12 -1.45 8.57
C VAL A 70 8.40 -1.41 9.42
N ILE A 71 8.92 -0.24 9.74
CA ILE A 71 10.11 -0.11 10.60
C ILE A 71 9.84 -0.66 12.01
N GLY A 72 8.67 -0.37 12.57
CA GLY A 72 8.22 -0.94 13.84
C GLY A 72 8.18 -2.46 13.81
N ASP A 73 7.57 -3.03 12.77
CA ASP A 73 7.47 -4.48 12.57
C ASP A 73 8.84 -5.13 12.42
N ILE A 74 9.74 -4.55 11.62
CA ILE A 74 11.13 -5.03 11.47
C ILE A 74 11.82 -5.13 12.85
N ILE A 75 11.76 -4.06 13.63
CA ILE A 75 12.43 -4.03 14.94
C ILE A 75 11.77 -5.04 15.91
N CYS A 76 10.43 -5.10 15.92
CA CYS A 76 9.69 -6.01 16.79
C CYS A 76 10.00 -7.48 16.46
N LEU A 77 10.02 -7.85 15.18
CA LEU A 77 10.30 -9.21 14.75
C LEU A 77 11.76 -9.61 14.92
N MET A 78 12.70 -8.72 14.58
CA MET A 78 14.14 -8.94 14.82
C MET A 78 14.46 -9.13 16.30
N ARG A 79 13.71 -8.50 17.19
CA ARG A 79 13.86 -8.62 18.66
C ARG A 79 12.94 -9.66 19.26
N ARG A 80 12.15 -10.40 18.44
CA ARG A 80 11.16 -11.39 18.88
C ARG A 80 10.19 -10.86 19.95
N ILE A 81 9.82 -9.58 19.85
CA ILE A 81 8.93 -8.93 20.83
C ILE A 81 7.56 -9.64 20.91
N PRO A 82 6.91 -10.06 19.79
CA PRO A 82 5.66 -10.82 19.87
C PRO A 82 5.79 -12.08 20.75
N ALA A 83 6.78 -12.94 20.48
CA ALA A 83 7.02 -14.17 21.24
C ALA A 83 7.31 -13.88 22.73
N HIS A 84 8.22 -12.96 23.03
CA HIS A 84 8.51 -12.58 24.41
C HIS A 84 7.30 -11.98 25.14
N THR A 85 6.47 -11.22 24.44
CA THR A 85 5.22 -10.66 25.00
C THR A 85 4.23 -11.78 25.31
N HIS A 86 4.10 -12.74 24.40
CA HIS A 86 3.25 -13.93 24.62
C HIS A 86 3.73 -14.72 25.84
N HIS A 87 5.01 -15.06 25.92
CA HIS A 87 5.61 -15.75 27.07
C HIS A 87 5.34 -15.03 28.41
N MET A 88 5.59 -13.71 28.45
CA MET A 88 5.36 -12.92 29.65
C MET A 88 3.89 -12.91 30.10
N LYS A 89 2.95 -12.79 29.15
CA LYS A 89 1.51 -12.85 29.46
C LYS A 89 1.07 -14.20 30.02
N HIS A 90 1.80 -15.29 29.71
CA HIS A 90 1.57 -16.63 30.22
C HIS A 90 2.47 -17.01 31.41
N GLY A 91 3.11 -16.01 32.05
CA GLY A 91 3.89 -16.21 33.27
C GLY A 91 5.28 -16.80 33.06
N MET A 92 5.77 -16.80 31.81
CA MET A 92 7.11 -17.31 31.49
C MET A 92 8.11 -16.17 31.37
N TRP A 93 9.17 -16.24 32.20
CA TRP A 93 10.26 -15.27 32.20
C TRP A 93 11.43 -15.77 31.34
N ASP A 94 11.46 -15.39 30.07
CA ASP A 94 12.54 -15.74 29.14
C ASP A 94 13.45 -14.53 28.87
N LYS A 95 14.74 -14.66 29.20
CA LYS A 95 15.79 -13.67 28.94
C LYS A 95 16.78 -14.11 27.85
N SER A 96 16.43 -15.17 27.11
CA SER A 96 17.29 -15.68 26.05
C SER A 96 17.48 -14.63 24.95
N ALA A 97 18.72 -14.53 24.45
CA ALA A 97 19.02 -13.75 23.25
C ALA A 97 18.90 -14.58 21.95
N SER A 98 18.48 -15.85 22.08
CA SER A 98 18.36 -16.77 20.93
C SER A 98 17.39 -16.22 19.88
N GLY A 99 17.84 -16.12 18.64
CA GLY A 99 17.04 -15.58 17.52
C GLY A 99 16.75 -14.08 17.60
N SER A 100 17.27 -13.34 18.61
CA SER A 100 17.11 -11.89 18.70
C SER A 100 18.31 -11.17 18.10
N HIS A 101 18.05 -10.22 17.21
CA HIS A 101 19.08 -9.50 16.46
C HIS A 101 18.89 -7.98 16.52
N GLU A 102 19.98 -7.24 16.34
CA GLU A 102 19.94 -5.83 15.99
C GLU A 102 19.62 -5.67 14.49
N VAL A 103 18.93 -4.60 14.11
CA VAL A 103 18.68 -4.29 12.68
C VAL A 103 19.94 -3.73 11.98
N ARG A 104 20.85 -3.11 12.73
CA ARG A 104 22.10 -2.57 12.20
C ARG A 104 22.95 -3.67 11.54
N GLY A 105 23.39 -3.41 10.30
CA GLY A 105 24.18 -4.35 9.53
C GLY A 105 23.36 -5.47 8.86
N LYS A 106 22.04 -5.53 9.09
CA LYS A 106 21.13 -6.45 8.40
C LYS A 106 20.72 -5.90 7.04
N THR A 107 20.34 -6.78 6.12
CA THR A 107 19.90 -6.43 4.78
C THR A 107 18.39 -6.42 4.70
N LEU A 108 17.82 -5.29 4.27
CA LEU A 108 16.41 -5.13 3.92
C LEU A 108 16.22 -5.24 2.41
N GLY A 109 15.44 -6.21 1.97
CA GLY A 109 14.99 -6.36 0.58
C GLY A 109 13.61 -5.74 0.38
N ILE A 110 13.53 -4.75 -0.48
CA ILE A 110 12.29 -4.02 -0.80
C ILE A 110 11.79 -4.44 -2.18
N ILE A 111 10.61 -5.04 -2.25
CA ILE A 111 9.96 -5.42 -3.50
C ILE A 111 8.87 -4.40 -3.82
N GLY A 112 9.08 -3.64 -4.92
CA GLY A 112 8.29 -2.46 -5.26
C GLY A 112 8.93 -1.16 -4.71
N TYR A 113 9.68 -0.47 -5.56
CA TYR A 113 10.41 0.76 -5.18
C TYR A 113 9.65 2.02 -5.61
N GLY A 114 8.36 2.06 -5.23
CA GLY A 114 7.49 3.24 -5.39
C GLY A 114 7.64 4.24 -4.25
N ASN A 115 6.56 5.00 -3.97
CA ASN A 115 6.59 6.05 -2.93
C ASN A 115 6.91 5.51 -1.52
N ILE A 116 6.37 4.34 -1.16
CA ILE A 116 6.61 3.72 0.14
C ILE A 116 8.01 3.12 0.17
N GLY A 117 8.35 2.28 -0.80
CA GLY A 117 9.64 1.58 -0.85
C GLY A 117 10.84 2.54 -0.85
N SER A 118 10.78 3.62 -1.63
CA SER A 118 11.86 4.61 -1.69
C SER A 118 12.00 5.40 -0.38
N GLN A 119 10.90 5.77 0.28
CA GLN A 119 10.98 6.44 1.58
C GLN A 119 11.44 5.47 2.69
N LEU A 120 10.99 4.22 2.64
CA LEU A 120 11.44 3.17 3.56
C LEU A 120 12.94 2.95 3.46
N SER A 121 13.50 2.93 2.24
CA SER A 121 14.94 2.73 2.05
C SER A 121 15.78 3.76 2.80
N VAL A 122 15.39 5.03 2.76
CA VAL A 122 16.09 6.13 3.45
C VAL A 122 16.02 5.96 4.97
N VAL A 123 14.85 5.56 5.51
CA VAL A 123 14.68 5.38 6.96
C VAL A 123 15.45 4.15 7.44
N ALA A 124 15.40 3.04 6.69
CA ALA A 124 16.13 1.81 7.03
C ALA A 124 17.64 2.02 7.01
N GLU A 125 18.15 2.77 6.02
CA GLU A 125 19.56 3.15 5.94
C GLU A 125 19.99 3.98 7.16
N ALA A 126 19.16 4.92 7.62
CA ALA A 126 19.43 5.71 8.82
C ALA A 126 19.52 4.87 10.10
N LEU A 127 18.89 3.67 10.11
CA LEU A 127 19.04 2.66 11.19
C LEU A 127 20.27 1.77 11.01
N GLY A 128 21.07 1.99 9.98
CA GLY A 128 22.27 1.22 9.68
C GLY A 128 22.01 -0.10 8.96
N MET A 129 20.85 -0.27 8.32
CA MET A 129 20.58 -1.41 7.46
C MET A 129 21.21 -1.21 6.08
N ARG A 130 21.61 -2.31 5.44
CA ARG A 130 21.88 -2.35 4.01
C ARG A 130 20.56 -2.51 3.27
N VAL A 131 20.31 -1.72 2.24
CA VAL A 131 19.04 -1.77 1.50
C VAL A 131 19.27 -2.29 0.08
N LEU A 132 18.54 -3.35 -0.27
CA LEU A 132 18.38 -3.87 -1.62
C LEU A 132 16.95 -3.60 -2.09
N PHE A 133 16.76 -3.37 -3.39
CA PHE A 133 15.42 -3.27 -3.93
C PHE A 133 15.28 -3.92 -5.31
N TYR A 134 14.07 -4.38 -5.60
CA TYR A 134 13.67 -4.87 -6.91
C TYR A 134 12.38 -4.20 -7.35
N ASP A 135 12.34 -3.74 -8.58
CA ASP A 135 11.13 -3.19 -9.22
C ASP A 135 11.13 -3.58 -10.70
N ILE A 136 9.95 -3.86 -11.26
CA ILE A 136 9.77 -4.16 -12.68
C ILE A 136 10.08 -2.97 -13.59
N GLU A 137 9.97 -1.75 -13.05
CA GLU A 137 10.34 -0.52 -13.73
C GLU A 137 11.75 -0.09 -13.31
N GLU A 138 12.40 0.67 -14.19
CA GLU A 138 13.64 1.32 -13.82
C GLU A 138 13.38 2.44 -12.83
N LYS A 139 13.99 2.34 -11.64
CA LYS A 139 13.85 3.31 -10.55
C LYS A 139 15.22 3.84 -10.14
N LEU A 140 15.29 5.12 -9.83
CA LEU A 140 16.48 5.72 -9.25
C LEU A 140 16.60 5.32 -7.78
N ALA A 141 17.76 4.82 -7.41
CA ALA A 141 18.07 4.49 -6.02
C ALA A 141 18.12 5.78 -5.16
N MET A 142 17.55 5.71 -3.95
CA MET A 142 17.67 6.74 -2.93
C MET A 142 18.79 6.36 -1.97
N GLY A 143 19.64 7.31 -1.62
CA GLY A 143 20.77 7.07 -0.72
C GLY A 143 21.75 6.02 -1.27
N ASN A 144 22.09 5.01 -0.46
CA ASN A 144 22.94 3.89 -0.85
C ASN A 144 22.13 2.60 -1.13
N ALA A 145 20.83 2.69 -1.36
CA ALA A 145 20.03 1.54 -1.75
C ALA A 145 20.50 0.96 -3.09
N HIS A 146 20.58 -0.35 -3.19
CA HIS A 146 21.14 -1.05 -4.35
C HIS A 146 20.04 -1.80 -5.07
N ARG A 147 19.90 -1.59 -6.39
CA ARG A 147 18.97 -2.33 -7.23
C ARG A 147 19.50 -3.71 -7.53
N CYS A 148 18.69 -4.73 -7.32
CA CYS A 148 18.95 -6.09 -7.79
C CYS A 148 18.44 -6.26 -9.21
N ASP A 149 19.15 -7.03 -10.03
CA ASP A 149 18.75 -7.33 -11.40
C ASP A 149 17.63 -8.35 -11.45
N THR A 150 17.57 -9.24 -10.47
CA THR A 150 16.53 -10.26 -10.35
C THR A 150 15.91 -10.27 -8.95
N LEU A 151 14.66 -10.78 -8.87
CA LEU A 151 13.99 -10.98 -7.59
C LEU A 151 14.76 -11.97 -6.71
N ASN A 152 15.22 -13.08 -7.27
CA ASN A 152 15.94 -14.12 -6.50
C ASN A 152 17.23 -13.57 -5.88
N GLU A 153 17.97 -12.74 -6.61
CA GLU A 153 19.14 -12.06 -6.05
C GLU A 153 18.81 -11.26 -4.78
N LEU A 154 17.68 -10.56 -4.77
CA LEU A 154 17.20 -9.83 -3.59
C LEU A 154 16.84 -10.80 -2.45
N LEU A 155 16.06 -11.85 -2.75
CA LEU A 155 15.57 -12.81 -1.75
C LEU A 155 16.72 -13.52 -1.04
N GLU A 156 17.72 -14.02 -1.80
CA GLU A 156 18.87 -14.75 -1.30
C GLU A 156 19.80 -13.92 -0.41
N GLN A 157 19.78 -12.57 -0.54
CA GLN A 157 20.66 -11.68 0.23
C GLN A 157 19.98 -11.00 1.41
N SER A 158 18.65 -11.02 1.48
CA SER A 158 17.87 -10.21 2.45
C SER A 158 17.61 -10.95 3.75
N ASP A 159 17.88 -10.30 4.89
CA ASP A 159 17.48 -10.77 6.21
C ASP A 159 16.01 -10.42 6.51
N VAL A 160 15.50 -9.38 5.87
CA VAL A 160 14.08 -8.99 5.90
C VAL A 160 13.63 -8.71 4.47
N VAL A 161 12.49 -9.24 4.07
CA VAL A 161 11.85 -8.97 2.78
C VAL A 161 10.51 -8.30 3.01
N THR A 162 10.25 -7.17 2.33
CA THR A 162 9.00 -6.42 2.47
C THR A 162 8.39 -6.08 1.11
N LEU A 163 7.05 -6.26 1.02
CA LEU A 163 6.29 -6.03 -0.21
C LEU A 163 5.64 -4.65 -0.22
N HIS A 164 5.89 -3.88 -1.28
CA HIS A 164 5.29 -2.56 -1.54
C HIS A 164 4.78 -2.42 -2.98
N VAL A 165 4.30 -3.52 -3.54
CA VAL A 165 3.71 -3.56 -4.88
C VAL A 165 2.27 -3.09 -4.88
N ASP A 166 1.79 -2.61 -6.04
CA ASP A 166 0.42 -2.15 -6.19
C ASP A 166 -0.61 -3.29 -6.33
N GLY A 167 -1.90 -2.93 -6.31
CA GLY A 167 -3.02 -3.85 -6.38
C GLY A 167 -3.44 -4.26 -7.80
N ARG A 168 -2.53 -4.24 -8.80
CA ARG A 168 -2.85 -4.73 -10.15
C ARG A 168 -3.07 -6.24 -10.17
N LYS A 169 -3.95 -6.71 -11.04
CA LYS A 169 -4.30 -8.14 -11.12
C LYS A 169 -3.11 -9.05 -11.43
N SER A 170 -2.11 -8.57 -12.15
CA SER A 170 -0.89 -9.32 -12.46
C SER A 170 -0.05 -9.66 -11.22
N ASN A 171 -0.28 -8.98 -10.10
CA ASN A 171 0.41 -9.24 -8.85
C ASN A 171 -0.32 -10.28 -7.97
N THR A 172 -1.44 -10.85 -8.44
CA THR A 172 -2.15 -11.90 -7.69
C THR A 172 -1.29 -13.16 -7.61
N GLY A 173 -1.01 -13.63 -6.37
CA GLY A 173 -0.17 -14.80 -6.13
C GLY A 173 1.29 -14.64 -6.56
N PHE A 174 1.74 -13.38 -6.71
CA PHE A 174 3.09 -13.07 -7.15
C PHE A 174 4.15 -13.62 -6.18
N PHE A 175 3.87 -13.63 -4.89
CA PHE A 175 4.77 -14.12 -3.85
C PHE A 175 4.23 -15.41 -3.26
N GLY A 176 4.74 -16.53 -3.72
CA GLY A 176 4.28 -17.88 -3.35
C GLY A 176 5.43 -18.77 -2.90
N GLU A 177 5.22 -20.09 -2.97
CA GLU A 177 6.17 -21.12 -2.52
C GLU A 177 7.59 -20.89 -3.04
N ASP A 178 7.73 -20.67 -4.35
CA ASP A 178 9.03 -20.48 -5.01
C ASP A 178 9.78 -19.27 -4.44
N GLN A 179 9.09 -18.16 -4.17
CA GLN A 179 9.71 -16.96 -3.61
C GLN A 179 10.10 -17.17 -2.14
N PHE A 180 9.28 -17.86 -1.35
CA PHE A 180 9.60 -18.19 0.03
C PHE A 180 10.80 -19.14 0.11
N GLU A 181 10.90 -20.15 -0.77
CA GLU A 181 12.06 -21.05 -0.84
C GLU A 181 13.38 -20.33 -1.11
N HIS A 182 13.37 -19.24 -1.91
CA HIS A 182 14.55 -18.44 -2.21
C HIS A 182 14.94 -17.45 -1.09
N MET A 183 14.09 -17.23 -0.11
CA MET A 183 14.45 -16.40 1.04
C MET A 183 15.53 -17.09 1.89
N LYS A 184 16.34 -16.28 2.55
CA LYS A 184 17.36 -16.81 3.47
C LYS A 184 16.72 -17.60 4.61
N GLN A 185 17.45 -18.60 5.12
CA GLN A 185 17.15 -19.22 6.40
C GLN A 185 17.08 -18.14 7.50
N ASP A 186 16.09 -18.22 8.37
CA ASP A 186 15.79 -17.29 9.45
C ASP A 186 15.41 -15.86 8.99
N ALA A 187 15.07 -15.68 7.72
CA ALA A 187 14.60 -14.38 7.23
C ALA A 187 13.21 -14.04 7.78
N ILE A 188 12.88 -12.75 7.72
CA ILE A 188 11.58 -12.18 8.12
C ILE A 188 10.83 -11.73 6.88
N PHE A 189 9.54 -12.05 6.80
CA PHE A 189 8.66 -11.61 5.73
C PHE A 189 7.66 -10.55 6.20
N ILE A 190 7.44 -9.49 5.40
CA ILE A 190 6.52 -8.40 5.72
C ILE A 190 5.64 -8.08 4.51
N ASN A 191 4.31 -8.10 4.71
CA ASN A 191 3.35 -7.68 3.68
C ASN A 191 2.37 -6.64 4.21
N LEU A 192 2.61 -5.38 3.84
CA LEU A 192 1.70 -4.25 4.03
C LEU A 192 1.21 -3.68 2.70
N SER A 193 1.21 -4.49 1.63
CA SER A 193 0.77 -4.08 0.28
C SER A 193 -0.69 -4.45 0.00
N ARG A 194 -0.94 -5.68 -0.47
CA ARG A 194 -2.28 -6.25 -0.72
C ARG A 194 -2.30 -7.73 -0.35
N GLY A 195 -3.42 -8.18 0.23
CA GLY A 195 -3.55 -9.55 0.73
C GLY A 195 -3.46 -10.63 -0.34
N PHE A 196 -3.95 -10.36 -1.53
CA PHE A 196 -3.91 -11.32 -2.65
C PHE A 196 -2.54 -11.44 -3.34
N VAL A 197 -1.55 -10.63 -2.94
CA VAL A 197 -0.19 -10.65 -3.53
C VAL A 197 0.61 -11.83 -3.01
N ALA A 198 0.47 -12.17 -1.73
CA ALA A 198 1.22 -13.26 -1.10
C ALA A 198 0.31 -14.46 -0.79
N ASP A 199 0.86 -15.65 -0.98
CA ASP A 199 0.23 -16.90 -0.57
C ASP A 199 0.47 -17.13 0.93
N LEU A 200 -0.60 -17.02 1.74
CA LEU A 200 -0.52 -17.19 3.19
C LEU A 200 -0.37 -18.64 3.64
N ASP A 201 -0.82 -19.62 2.84
CA ASP A 201 -0.62 -21.02 3.13
C ASP A 201 0.84 -21.41 2.94
N ALA A 202 1.47 -20.92 1.87
CA ALA A 202 2.90 -21.06 1.67
C ALA A 202 3.71 -20.35 2.77
N LEU A 203 3.34 -19.13 3.16
CA LEU A 203 3.95 -18.43 4.29
C LEU A 203 3.90 -19.26 5.56
N LYS A 204 2.72 -19.80 5.91
CA LYS A 204 2.56 -20.64 7.11
C LYS A 204 3.46 -21.87 7.07
N LYS A 205 3.52 -22.58 5.96
CA LYS A 205 4.41 -23.72 5.78
C LYS A 205 5.87 -23.41 6.06
N HIS A 206 6.35 -22.25 5.60
CA HIS A 206 7.74 -21.80 5.82
C HIS A 206 8.00 -21.32 7.25
N LEU A 207 6.98 -20.80 7.96
CA LEU A 207 7.05 -20.53 9.40
C LEU A 207 7.07 -21.82 10.21
N ASP A 208 6.14 -22.75 9.95
CA ASP A 208 6.04 -24.08 10.64
C ASP A 208 7.33 -24.89 10.50
N SER A 209 7.99 -24.83 9.33
CA SER A 209 9.27 -25.53 9.09
C SER A 209 10.47 -24.86 9.77
N GLY A 210 10.32 -23.64 10.29
CA GLY A 210 11.41 -22.85 10.84
C GLY A 210 12.35 -22.32 9.75
N HIS A 211 11.95 -22.31 8.48
CA HIS A 211 12.71 -21.63 7.42
C HIS A 211 12.66 -20.10 7.63
N LEU A 212 11.48 -19.56 7.90
CA LEU A 212 11.33 -18.16 8.27
C LEU A 212 11.26 -18.00 9.78
N SER A 213 11.88 -16.96 10.31
CA SER A 213 11.94 -16.68 11.76
C SER A 213 10.76 -15.85 12.28
N GLY A 214 9.94 -15.31 11.39
CA GLY A 214 8.75 -14.53 11.73
C GLY A 214 8.20 -13.76 10.54
N ALA A 215 6.99 -13.21 10.71
CA ALA A 215 6.37 -12.40 9.68
C ALA A 215 5.47 -11.28 10.25
N ALA A 216 5.20 -10.26 9.42
CA ALA A 216 4.16 -9.27 9.67
C ALA A 216 3.20 -9.21 8.47
N VAL A 217 1.91 -9.29 8.74
CA VAL A 217 0.85 -9.23 7.72
C VAL A 217 -0.21 -8.24 8.17
N ASP A 218 -0.36 -7.16 7.39
CA ASP A 218 -1.37 -6.12 7.62
C ASP A 218 -2.57 -6.28 6.68
N VAL A 219 -2.46 -7.11 5.64
CA VAL A 219 -3.44 -7.23 4.55
C VAL A 219 -3.75 -8.69 4.25
N PHE A 220 -5.02 -9.01 3.98
CA PHE A 220 -5.50 -10.39 3.81
C PHE A 220 -6.27 -10.55 2.50
N PRO A 221 -6.30 -11.75 1.88
CA PRO A 221 -7.05 -12.00 0.65
C PRO A 221 -8.55 -11.71 0.80
N ILE A 222 -9.10 -11.99 1.98
CA ILE A 222 -10.48 -11.70 2.34
C ILE A 222 -10.46 -10.92 3.66
N GLU A 223 -10.90 -9.67 3.61
CA GLU A 223 -10.94 -8.78 4.77
C GLU A 223 -12.38 -8.53 5.24
N PRO A 224 -12.64 -8.47 6.56
CA PRO A 224 -13.93 -8.08 7.11
C PRO A 224 -14.37 -6.70 6.65
N LYS A 225 -15.68 -6.55 6.41
CA LYS A 225 -16.23 -5.28 5.91
C LYS A 225 -16.39 -4.23 7.00
N LYS A 226 -16.53 -4.65 8.26
CA LYS A 226 -16.80 -3.75 9.39
C LYS A 226 -15.80 -3.97 10.51
N THR A 227 -15.48 -2.90 11.21
CA THR A 227 -14.71 -2.98 12.46
C THR A 227 -15.52 -3.75 13.51
N GLY A 228 -14.87 -4.74 14.14
CA GLY A 228 -15.50 -5.61 15.13
C GLY A 228 -16.10 -6.92 14.57
N ASP A 229 -16.08 -7.10 13.24
CA ASP A 229 -16.39 -8.41 12.66
C ASP A 229 -15.32 -9.44 13.09
N GLU A 230 -15.74 -10.69 13.28
CA GLU A 230 -14.84 -11.79 13.59
C GLU A 230 -13.88 -12.04 12.41
N PHE A 231 -12.61 -12.29 12.72
CA PHE A 231 -11.59 -12.64 11.75
C PHE A 231 -10.70 -13.74 12.31
N LEU A 232 -10.65 -14.87 11.61
CA LEU A 232 -9.82 -16.02 11.95
C LEU A 232 -8.78 -16.24 10.86
N THR A 233 -7.56 -16.56 11.27
CA THR A 233 -6.46 -16.90 10.38
C THR A 233 -5.58 -17.97 11.03
N ASP A 234 -5.09 -18.89 10.24
CA ASP A 234 -4.20 -19.98 10.69
C ASP A 234 -2.79 -19.46 11.10
N LEU A 235 -2.53 -18.17 10.84
CA LEU A 235 -1.30 -17.50 11.27
C LEU A 235 -1.36 -16.97 12.71
N ALA A 236 -2.52 -17.04 13.38
CA ALA A 236 -2.71 -16.44 14.70
C ALA A 236 -1.90 -17.10 15.82
N ASP A 237 -1.57 -18.38 15.64
CA ASP A 237 -0.86 -19.19 16.65
C ASP A 237 0.67 -19.15 16.49
N GLU A 238 1.18 -18.41 15.49
CA GLU A 238 2.62 -18.28 15.26
C GLU A 238 3.30 -17.36 16.31
N ASP A 239 4.36 -17.85 16.95
CA ASP A 239 5.01 -17.16 18.08
C ASP A 239 5.59 -15.80 17.73
N ASN A 240 6.27 -15.68 16.58
CA ASN A 240 6.91 -14.44 16.15
C ASN A 240 6.17 -13.84 14.94
N MET A 241 4.90 -13.56 15.15
CA MET A 241 3.99 -13.04 14.13
C MET A 241 3.37 -11.72 14.57
N ILE A 242 3.24 -10.77 13.65
CA ILE A 242 2.48 -9.54 13.82
C ILE A 242 1.33 -9.56 12.81
N LEU A 243 0.11 -9.51 13.31
CA LEU A 243 -1.12 -9.44 12.52
C LEU A 243 -1.83 -8.13 12.83
N THR A 244 -2.10 -7.33 11.81
CA THR A 244 -2.80 -6.06 11.95
C THR A 244 -3.93 -5.95 10.93
N PRO A 245 -5.06 -5.29 11.28
CA PRO A 245 -6.27 -5.29 10.46
C PRO A 245 -6.25 -4.16 9.42
N HIS A 246 -5.27 -4.18 8.51
CA HIS A 246 -5.09 -3.23 7.41
C HIS A 246 -4.98 -1.78 7.91
N ILE A 247 -4.09 -1.55 8.86
CA ILE A 247 -3.88 -0.26 9.52
C ILE A 247 -2.65 0.51 9.06
N GLY A 248 -1.88 0.00 8.08
CA GLY A 248 -0.66 0.65 7.60
C GLY A 248 -0.82 2.13 7.27
N GLY A 249 -1.97 2.51 6.72
CA GLY A 249 -2.31 3.92 6.44
C GLY A 249 -3.25 4.58 7.46
N SER A 250 -3.56 3.93 8.59
CA SER A 250 -4.63 4.36 9.51
C SER A 250 -4.09 5.19 10.69
N THR A 251 -3.47 6.33 10.39
CA THR A 251 -3.06 7.32 11.41
C THR A 251 -3.90 8.58 11.31
N LEU A 252 -3.95 9.37 12.38
CA LEU A 252 -4.67 10.66 12.40
C LEU A 252 -4.08 11.64 11.39
N GLU A 253 -2.76 11.65 11.24
CA GLU A 253 -2.02 12.48 10.30
C GLU A 253 -2.35 12.09 8.85
N ALA A 254 -2.35 10.78 8.53
CA ALA A 254 -2.73 10.30 7.21
C ALA A 254 -4.18 10.65 6.87
N GLN A 255 -5.12 10.44 7.80
CA GLN A 255 -6.53 10.79 7.60
C GLN A 255 -6.72 12.28 7.32
N LYS A 256 -6.04 13.14 8.08
CA LYS A 256 -6.05 14.59 7.85
C LYS A 256 -5.47 14.96 6.49
N SER A 257 -4.31 14.40 6.16
CA SER A 257 -3.62 14.65 4.88
C SER A 257 -4.45 14.17 3.68
N ILE A 258 -5.05 12.97 3.76
CA ILE A 258 -5.97 12.44 2.75
C ILE A 258 -7.15 13.38 2.56
N GLY A 259 -7.78 13.81 3.68
CA GLY A 259 -8.90 14.73 3.65
C GLY A 259 -8.57 16.04 2.94
N GLN A 260 -7.48 16.66 3.31
CA GLN A 260 -7.01 17.92 2.72
C GLN A 260 -6.67 17.76 1.23
N PHE A 261 -5.93 16.71 0.88
CA PHE A 261 -5.49 16.48 -0.50
C PHE A 261 -6.67 16.28 -1.45
N VAL A 262 -7.60 15.36 -1.14
CA VAL A 262 -8.74 15.06 -2.01
C VAL A 262 -9.69 16.25 -2.10
N SER A 263 -9.95 16.94 -0.99
CA SER A 263 -10.80 18.14 -1.00
C SER A 263 -10.21 19.23 -1.90
N GLN A 264 -8.90 19.48 -1.80
CA GLN A 264 -8.23 20.46 -2.64
C GLN A 264 -8.32 20.09 -4.15
N ARG A 265 -8.19 18.79 -4.50
CA ARG A 265 -8.34 18.34 -5.91
C ARG A 265 -9.75 18.55 -6.42
N LEU A 266 -10.78 18.26 -5.59
CA LEU A 266 -12.17 18.51 -5.96
C LEU A 266 -12.46 20.01 -6.11
N GLU A 267 -11.91 20.87 -5.23
CA GLU A 267 -12.02 22.32 -5.35
C GLU A 267 -11.33 22.85 -6.62
N ASP A 268 -10.10 22.41 -6.90
CA ASP A 268 -9.36 22.79 -8.11
C ASP A 268 -10.11 22.36 -9.38
N TYR A 269 -10.73 21.17 -9.37
CA TYR A 269 -11.57 20.72 -10.48
C TYR A 269 -12.81 21.60 -10.61
N TRP A 270 -13.51 21.87 -9.51
CA TRP A 270 -14.76 22.64 -9.52
C TRP A 270 -14.57 24.10 -9.95
N PHE A 271 -13.59 24.77 -9.38
CA PHE A 271 -13.39 26.22 -9.61
C PHE A 271 -12.48 26.51 -10.82
N LYS A 272 -11.58 25.63 -11.17
CA LYS A 272 -10.55 25.86 -12.18
C LYS A 272 -10.61 24.88 -13.35
N GLY A 273 -11.47 23.86 -13.34
CA GLY A 273 -11.53 22.80 -14.34
C GLY A 273 -10.27 21.93 -14.38
N SER A 274 -9.43 21.95 -13.32
CA SER A 274 -8.18 21.21 -13.29
C SER A 274 -8.40 19.72 -13.07
N THR A 275 -7.91 18.89 -13.98
CA THR A 275 -7.91 17.42 -13.84
C THR A 275 -6.55 16.88 -13.35
N MET A 276 -5.69 17.75 -12.84
CA MET A 276 -4.38 17.36 -12.30
C MET A 276 -4.51 16.32 -11.18
N LEU A 277 -3.78 15.22 -11.32
CA LEU A 277 -3.83 14.05 -10.45
C LEU A 277 -5.18 13.30 -10.46
N SER A 278 -6.02 13.51 -11.47
CA SER A 278 -7.11 12.59 -11.76
C SER A 278 -6.54 11.23 -12.19
N VAL A 279 -7.15 10.15 -11.72
CA VAL A 279 -6.69 8.78 -12.02
C VAL A 279 -7.26 8.23 -13.33
N ASN A 280 -8.22 8.91 -13.93
CA ASN A 280 -8.96 8.39 -15.07
C ASN A 280 -9.16 9.38 -16.22
N LEU A 281 -8.79 10.65 -16.05
CA LEU A 281 -8.85 11.66 -17.10
C LEU A 281 -7.44 12.17 -17.45
N PRO A 282 -7.22 12.69 -18.67
CA PRO A 282 -5.98 13.39 -19.01
C PRO A 282 -5.72 14.55 -18.05
N GLN A 283 -4.46 14.76 -17.68
CA GLN A 283 -4.09 15.82 -16.76
C GLN A 283 -4.05 17.16 -17.48
N ILE A 284 -4.96 18.05 -17.11
CA ILE A 284 -5.10 19.38 -17.68
C ILE A 284 -5.15 20.39 -16.54
N THR A 285 -4.35 21.46 -16.68
CA THR A 285 -4.47 22.67 -15.86
C THR A 285 -4.86 23.80 -16.79
N LEU A 286 -6.02 24.40 -16.56
CA LEU A 286 -6.44 25.58 -17.29
C LEU A 286 -5.81 26.78 -16.57
N SER A 287 -4.77 27.38 -17.15
CA SER A 287 -4.28 28.67 -16.71
C SER A 287 -5.31 29.73 -17.03
N ASP A 288 -5.65 30.60 -16.08
CA ASP A 288 -6.58 31.72 -16.13
C ASP A 288 -7.27 31.96 -17.48
N ILE A 289 -8.41 31.31 -17.68
CA ILE A 289 -9.17 31.44 -18.93
C ILE A 289 -9.88 32.78 -18.89
N LYS A 290 -9.40 33.71 -19.70
CA LYS A 290 -10.08 34.99 -19.97
C LYS A 290 -11.15 34.89 -21.08
N SER A 291 -11.50 33.69 -21.55
CA SER A 291 -12.50 33.47 -22.58
C SER A 291 -13.57 32.46 -22.18
N ASN A 292 -14.82 32.74 -22.55
CA ASN A 292 -16.00 31.96 -22.17
C ASN A 292 -16.21 30.69 -23.02
N PHE A 293 -15.26 30.26 -23.84
CA PHE A 293 -15.40 29.08 -24.70
C PHE A 293 -14.14 28.22 -24.67
N LEU A 294 -14.27 26.99 -24.22
CA LEU A 294 -13.29 25.91 -24.34
C LEU A 294 -13.81 24.86 -25.30
N SER A 295 -13.08 24.62 -26.39
CA SER A 295 -13.34 23.45 -27.22
C SER A 295 -12.39 22.33 -26.82
N LEU A 296 -12.90 21.30 -26.15
CA LEU A 296 -12.15 20.10 -25.75
C LEU A 296 -12.06 19.05 -26.88
N ILE A 297 -12.52 19.39 -28.08
CA ILE A 297 -12.64 18.46 -29.21
C ILE A 297 -11.30 18.01 -29.79
N HIS A 298 -10.21 18.74 -29.52
CA HIS A 298 -8.91 18.46 -30.13
C HIS A 298 -7.94 17.58 -29.31
N ILE A 299 -8.36 17.06 -28.16
CA ILE A 299 -7.47 16.29 -27.27
C ILE A 299 -7.66 14.76 -27.41
N SER A 300 -8.65 14.29 -28.15
CA SER A 300 -9.03 12.87 -28.19
C SER A 300 -8.52 12.07 -29.39
N GLU A 301 -7.75 12.62 -30.31
CA GLU A 301 -7.13 11.83 -31.37
C GLU A 301 -5.63 11.60 -31.12
N PRO A 302 -5.21 10.35 -30.86
CA PRO A 302 -3.79 10.01 -30.92
C PRO A 302 -3.38 10.05 -32.39
N THR A 303 -2.53 11.00 -32.77
CA THR A 303 -1.83 10.97 -34.04
C THR A 303 -1.03 9.66 -34.13
N ARG A 304 -1.52 8.75 -34.97
CA ARG A 304 -0.71 7.62 -35.46
C ARG A 304 0.38 8.19 -36.38
N HIS A 305 1.60 8.04 -35.97
CA HIS A 305 2.76 7.96 -36.84
C HIS A 305 3.53 6.69 -36.54
#